data_16654eb6277045611f84b4aeb6c689dd
#
_entry.id   16654eb6277045611f84b4aeb6c689dd
#
_cell.length_a   1.000
_cell.length_b   1.000
_cell.length_c   1.000
_cell.angle_alpha   90.00
_cell.angle_beta   90.00
_cell.angle_gamma   90.00
#
_symmetry.space_group_name_H-M   'P 1'
#
loop_
_entity.id
_entity.type
_entity.pdbx_description
1 polymer ?
#
loop_
_entity_poly.entity_id
_entity_poly.type
_entity_poly.pdbx_seq_one_letter_code
_entity_poly.pdbx_strand_id
1 'polypeptide(L)'
;MYLGDYGLILSVSTEIDLTDATSYVFHVSKPNGVQVDWIPEPEEDLTTGILNYIIESGDLDISGSYLLQAEVAFGIKRFVGESAIVEVLPDCK
;
A
#
# COMPACT_ATOMS: atom_id res chain seq x y z
N MET A 1 -5.25 10.74 6.48
CA MET A 1 -5.70 11.05 5.10
C MET A 1 -7.17 11.40 5.13
N TYR A 2 -7.62 12.18 4.18
CA TYR A 2 -9.01 12.59 4.07
C TYR A 2 -9.65 12.00 2.83
N LEU A 3 -10.97 11.83 2.89
CA LEU A 3 -11.77 11.35 1.78
C LEU A 3 -11.51 12.20 0.52
N GLY A 4 -11.19 11.55 -0.58
CA GLY A 4 -10.93 12.22 -1.85
C GLY A 4 -9.50 12.69 -2.05
N ASP A 5 -8.62 12.54 -1.06
CA ASP A 5 -7.20 12.90 -1.22
C ASP A 5 -6.54 12.08 -2.34
N TYR A 6 -5.61 12.71 -3.04
CA TYR A 6 -4.78 12.05 -4.04
C TYR A 6 -3.44 12.77 -4.15
N GLY A 7 -2.47 12.12 -4.78
CA GLY A 7 -1.12 12.66 -4.93
C GLY A 7 -0.22 12.49 -3.71
N LEU A 8 -0.75 11.93 -2.62
CA LEU A 8 0.03 11.64 -1.42
C LEU A 8 0.81 10.34 -1.61
N ILE A 9 1.99 10.27 -1.01
CA ILE A 9 2.82 9.06 -1.06
C ILE A 9 2.61 8.26 0.21
N LEU A 10 2.20 7.00 0.04
CA LEU A 10 2.08 6.04 1.12
C LEU A 10 3.32 5.15 1.10
N SER A 11 4.14 5.24 2.15
CA SER A 11 5.38 4.46 2.24
C SER A 11 5.23 3.36 3.27
N VAL A 12 5.59 2.14 2.89
CA VAL A 12 5.52 0.97 3.76
C VAL A 12 6.88 0.29 3.79
N SER A 13 7.43 0.07 4.99
CA SER A 13 8.66 -0.68 5.16
C SER A 13 8.34 -2.17 5.25
N THR A 14 8.90 -2.96 4.35
CA THR A 14 8.77 -4.43 4.38
C THR A 14 9.82 -5.08 5.27
N GLU A 15 10.86 -4.32 5.63
CA GLU A 15 12.01 -4.80 6.42
C GLU A 15 12.79 -5.93 5.76
N ILE A 16 12.64 -6.09 4.45
CA ILE A 16 13.39 -7.09 3.67
C ILE A 16 14.10 -6.42 2.51
N ASP A 17 15.21 -7.03 2.07
CA ASP A 17 15.94 -6.56 0.89
C ASP A 17 15.16 -6.93 -0.37
N LEU A 18 14.86 -5.93 -1.21
CA LEU A 18 14.05 -6.09 -2.42
C LEU A 18 14.88 -6.29 -3.68
N THR A 19 16.19 -6.46 -3.56
CA THR A 19 17.11 -6.50 -4.72
C THR A 19 16.69 -7.56 -5.75
N ASP A 20 16.28 -8.74 -5.28
CA ASP A 20 15.89 -9.84 -6.17
C ASP A 20 14.39 -10.00 -6.31
N ALA A 21 13.60 -9.04 -5.84
CA ALA A 21 12.15 -9.13 -5.92
C ALA A 21 11.67 -8.98 -7.37
N THR A 22 10.67 -9.77 -7.75
CA THR A 22 10.11 -9.77 -9.09
C THR A 22 8.82 -8.98 -9.20
N SER A 23 8.08 -8.85 -8.12
CA SER A 23 6.85 -8.06 -8.10
C SER A 23 6.48 -7.60 -6.70
N TYR A 24 5.67 -6.55 -6.62
CA TYR A 24 5.18 -5.97 -5.39
C TYR A 24 3.70 -5.66 -5.54
N VAL A 25 2.91 -5.89 -4.49
CA VAL A 25 1.51 -5.49 -4.47
C VAL A 25 1.07 -5.15 -3.05
N PHE A 26 0.22 -4.13 -2.91
CA PHE A 26 -0.50 -3.85 -1.67
C PHE A 26 -1.91 -4.38 -1.81
N HIS A 27 -2.25 -5.38 -0.98
CA HIS A 27 -3.63 -5.85 -0.86
C HIS A 27 -4.35 -4.92 0.11
N VAL A 28 -5.39 -4.27 -0.36
CA VAL A 28 -6.12 -3.25 0.40
C VAL A 28 -7.55 -3.71 0.62
N SER A 29 -7.96 -3.75 1.89
CA SER A 29 -9.35 -4.02 2.26
C SER A 29 -9.99 -2.71 2.72
N LYS A 30 -11.00 -2.26 2.00
CA LYS A 30 -11.72 -1.02 2.31
C LYS A 30 -12.74 -1.24 3.43
N PRO A 31 -13.18 -0.15 4.11
CA PRO A 31 -14.14 -0.27 5.20
C PRO A 31 -15.47 -0.94 4.83
N ASN A 32 -15.86 -0.91 3.55
CA ASN A 32 -17.08 -1.55 3.06
C ASN A 32 -16.89 -3.02 2.67
N GLY A 33 -15.71 -3.60 2.93
CA GLY A 33 -15.41 -4.98 2.59
C GLY A 33 -14.91 -5.21 1.17
N VAL A 34 -14.84 -4.18 0.34
CA VAL A 34 -14.29 -4.27 -1.01
C VAL A 34 -12.78 -4.41 -0.93
N GLN A 35 -12.23 -5.36 -1.69
CA GLN A 35 -10.78 -5.56 -1.77
C GLN A 35 -10.26 -5.05 -3.11
N VAL A 36 -9.16 -4.33 -3.06
CA VAL A 36 -8.48 -3.82 -4.25
C VAL A 36 -6.97 -4.05 -4.09
N ASP A 37 -6.26 -4.03 -5.21
CA ASP A 37 -4.81 -4.12 -5.22
C ASP A 37 -4.22 -2.80 -5.70
N TRP A 38 -3.26 -2.27 -4.94
CA TRP A 38 -2.46 -1.13 -5.34
C TRP A 38 -1.05 -1.60 -5.67
N ILE A 39 -0.48 -1.12 -6.77
CA ILE A 39 0.84 -1.53 -7.21
C ILE A 39 1.85 -0.47 -6.81
N PRO A 40 2.63 -0.71 -5.74
CA PRO A 40 3.65 0.24 -5.30
C PRO A 40 4.92 0.12 -6.13
N GLU A 41 5.81 1.09 -5.96
CA GLU A 41 7.16 1.03 -6.48
C GLU A 41 8.16 1.02 -5.33
N PRO A 42 9.27 0.27 -5.46
CA PRO A 42 10.30 0.28 -4.42
C PRO A 42 11.08 1.59 -4.46
N GLU A 43 11.70 1.93 -3.33
CA GLU A 43 12.66 3.01 -3.30
C GLU A 43 13.86 2.69 -4.21
N GLU A 44 14.59 3.73 -4.62
CA GLU A 44 15.76 3.59 -5.46
C GLU A 44 16.79 2.63 -4.85
N ASP A 45 17.00 2.72 -3.53
CA ASP A 45 17.82 1.75 -2.80
C ASP A 45 16.94 0.57 -2.36
N LEU A 46 17.03 -0.53 -3.09
CA LEU A 46 16.20 -1.71 -2.85
C LEU A 46 16.51 -2.40 -1.51
N THR A 47 17.67 -2.15 -0.92
CA THR A 47 18.04 -2.76 0.36
C THR A 47 17.23 -2.17 1.53
N THR A 48 16.61 -1.00 1.36
CA THR A 48 15.79 -0.40 2.41
C THR A 48 14.50 -1.17 2.67
N GLY A 49 14.00 -1.90 1.67
CA GLY A 49 12.73 -2.62 1.79
C GLY A 49 11.51 -1.73 1.78
N ILE A 50 11.62 -0.47 1.38
CA ILE A 50 10.53 0.50 1.40
C ILE A 50 9.81 0.48 0.06
N LEU A 51 8.47 0.34 0.12
CA LEU A 51 7.59 0.41 -1.03
C LEU A 51 6.77 1.70 -0.94
N ASN A 52 6.67 2.43 -2.03
CA ASN A 52 5.95 3.69 -2.12
C ASN A 52 4.79 3.57 -3.10
N TYR A 53 3.62 4.05 -2.70
CA TYR A 53 2.46 4.11 -3.57
C TYR A 53 1.91 5.54 -3.56
N ILE A 54 1.71 6.10 -4.75
CA ILE A 54 1.09 7.41 -4.90
C ILE A 54 -0.42 7.22 -4.97
N ILE A 55 -1.14 7.78 -3.99
CA ILE A 55 -2.59 7.70 -3.93
C ILE A 55 -3.17 8.38 -5.16
N GLU A 56 -3.98 7.66 -5.92
CA GLU A 56 -4.63 8.18 -7.13
C GLU A 56 -6.04 8.69 -6.82
N SER A 57 -6.54 9.54 -7.70
CA SER A 57 -7.91 10.03 -7.59
C SER A 57 -8.89 8.85 -7.59
N GLY A 58 -9.76 8.79 -6.59
CA GLY A 58 -10.73 7.72 -6.44
C GLY A 58 -10.29 6.56 -5.57
N ASP A 59 -9.02 6.48 -5.18
CA ASP A 59 -8.54 5.41 -4.29
C ASP A 59 -9.18 5.50 -2.92
N LEU A 60 -9.32 6.71 -2.39
CA LEU A 60 -9.92 6.97 -1.08
C LEU A 60 -11.36 7.45 -1.25
N ASP A 61 -12.22 6.56 -1.72
CA ASP A 61 -13.60 6.87 -2.10
C ASP A 61 -14.61 6.70 -0.96
N ILE A 62 -14.21 6.11 0.15
CA ILE A 62 -15.02 6.02 1.37
C ILE A 62 -14.16 6.34 2.59
N SER A 63 -14.78 6.85 3.65
CA SER A 63 -14.08 7.09 4.92
C SER A 63 -14.08 5.85 5.78
N GLY A 64 -13.11 5.75 6.68
CA GLY A 64 -12.96 4.63 7.62
C GLY A 64 -11.56 4.05 7.61
N SER A 65 -11.42 2.86 8.15
CA SER A 65 -10.14 2.16 8.26
C SER A 65 -9.89 1.28 7.05
N TYR A 66 -8.79 1.54 6.36
CA TYR A 66 -8.30 0.70 5.25
C TYR A 66 -7.22 -0.22 5.81
N LEU A 67 -7.37 -1.51 5.59
CA LEU A 67 -6.36 -2.49 5.99
C LEU A 67 -5.48 -2.79 4.78
N LEU A 68 -4.17 -2.62 4.95
CA LEU A 68 -3.20 -2.75 3.88
C LEU A 68 -2.18 -3.81 4.24
N GLN A 69 -1.89 -4.71 3.30
CA GLN A 69 -0.88 -5.73 3.48
C GLN A 69 -0.01 -5.81 2.24
N ALA A 70 1.31 -5.66 2.44
CA ALA A 70 2.28 -5.74 1.36
C ALA A 70 2.61 -7.20 1.04
N GLU A 71 2.66 -7.52 -0.24
CA GLU A 71 3.13 -8.81 -0.72
C GLU A 71 4.29 -8.58 -1.69
N VAL A 72 5.38 -9.33 -1.49
CA VAL A 72 6.56 -9.27 -2.35
C VAL A 72 6.83 -10.67 -2.88
N ALA A 73 7.01 -10.80 -4.18
CA ALA A 73 7.36 -12.06 -4.83
C ALA A 73 8.83 -12.09 -5.25
N PHE A 74 9.46 -13.24 -5.06
CA PHE A 74 10.84 -13.52 -5.47
C PHE A 74 10.83 -14.79 -6.34
N GLY A 75 10.45 -14.63 -7.61
CA GLY A 75 10.26 -15.78 -8.48
C GLY A 75 9.14 -16.67 -7.98
N ILE A 76 9.46 -17.89 -7.53
CA ILE A 76 8.47 -18.85 -7.00
C ILE A 76 8.18 -18.65 -5.51
N LYS A 77 8.92 -17.77 -4.83
CA LYS A 77 8.74 -17.49 -3.41
C LYS A 77 7.87 -16.24 -3.23
N ARG A 78 7.05 -16.25 -2.20
CA ARG A 78 6.17 -15.15 -1.87
C ARG A 78 6.32 -14.79 -0.40
N PHE A 79 6.42 -13.50 -0.12
CA PHE A 79 6.54 -12.97 1.23
C PHE A 79 5.41 -11.99 1.49
N VAL A 80 4.65 -12.19 2.57
CA VAL A 80 3.54 -11.32 2.95
C VAL A 80 3.90 -10.68 4.28
N GLY A 81 3.92 -9.35 4.31
CA GLY A 81 4.24 -8.59 5.51
C GLY A 81 3.06 -8.45 6.45
N GLU A 82 3.30 -7.75 7.56
CA GLU A 82 2.26 -7.45 8.53
C GLU A 82 1.26 -6.44 7.94
N SER A 83 0.03 -6.51 8.45
CA SER A 83 -1.01 -5.57 8.06
C SER A 83 -0.78 -4.20 8.68
N ALA A 84 -1.04 -3.15 7.91
CA ALA A 84 -1.05 -1.77 8.39
C ALA A 84 -2.45 -1.18 8.23
N ILE A 85 -2.81 -0.24 9.08
CA ILE A 85 -4.11 0.44 9.02
C ILE A 85 -3.89 1.87 8.55
N VAL A 86 -4.64 2.28 7.54
CA VAL A 86 -4.68 3.66 7.06
C VAL A 86 -6.07 4.22 7.37
N GLU A 87 -6.11 5.25 8.19
CA GLU A 87 -7.36 5.93 8.52
C GLU A 87 -7.67 7.01 7.50
N VAL A 88 -8.87 6.94 6.93
CA VAL A 88 -9.38 7.95 6.01
C VAL A 88 -10.53 8.67 6.69
N LEU A 89 -10.33 9.95 6.99
CA LEU A 89 -11.30 10.79 7.68
C LEU A 89 -12.28 11.39 6.68
N PRO A 90 -13.53 11.65 7.09
CA PRO A 90 -14.47 12.35 6.23
C PRO A 90 -13.96 13.73 5.87
N ASP A 91 -14.25 14.19 4.65
CA ASP A 91 -13.91 15.53 4.22
C ASP A 91 -14.71 16.55 5.06
N CYS A 92 -14.00 17.47 5.66
CA CYS A 92 -14.55 18.39 6.65
C CYS A 92 -14.94 19.71 5.99
N LYS A 93 -15.95 19.70 5.16
CA LYS A 93 -16.43 20.88 4.46
C LYS A 93 -17.77 21.39 4.98
#